data_50482af2a3ff4232a996dd038fac6763
#
_entry.id   50482af2a3ff4232a996dd038fac6763
#
_cell.length_a   1.000
_cell.length_b   1.000
_cell.length_c   1.000
_cell.angle_alpha   90.00
_cell.angle_beta   90.00
_cell.angle_gamma   90.00
#
_symmetry.space_group_name_H-M   'P 1'
#
loop_
_entity.id
_entity.type
_entity.pdbx_description
1 polymer ?
#
loop_
_entity_poly.entity_id
_entity_poly.type
_entity_poly.pdbx_seq_one_letter_code
_entity_poly.pdbx_strand_id
1 'polypeptide(L)'
;MPHKEALAKARELLELVDLPADAISRYPHQFSGGQRQRIAIARALALDPDVLVADEAVSALDVSVQAQVLELLDEIQKRLGIALLFITHDLRVAAQICDDVAVMQHGRIVEQGPAAEVLTHPQQAYTRSLLDAAPGRGWDFANFRPVAASAAATV
;
A
#
# COMPACT_ATOMS: atom_id res chain seq x y z
N MET A 1 -26.43 -0.95 13.75
CA MET A 1 -25.90 -2.35 13.88
C MET A 1 -25.93 -2.75 15.35
N PRO A 2 -26.52 -3.89 15.73
CA PRO A 2 -26.51 -4.42 17.08
C PRO A 2 -25.08 -4.72 17.55
N HIS A 3 -24.81 -4.58 18.84
CA HIS A 3 -23.44 -4.77 19.40
C HIS A 3 -22.81 -6.13 19.05
N LYS A 4 -23.60 -7.20 19.04
CA LYS A 4 -23.12 -8.54 18.69
C LYS A 4 -22.67 -8.64 17.22
N GLU A 5 -23.38 -8.01 16.31
CA GLU A 5 -23.02 -7.95 14.87
C GLU A 5 -21.76 -7.10 14.65
N ALA A 6 -21.65 -5.97 15.35
CA ALA A 6 -20.46 -5.12 15.30
C ALA A 6 -19.20 -5.88 15.76
N LEU A 7 -19.29 -6.67 16.83
CA LEU A 7 -18.19 -7.51 17.30
C LEU A 7 -17.83 -8.62 16.31
N ALA A 8 -18.82 -9.22 15.66
CA ALA A 8 -18.57 -10.23 14.61
C ALA A 8 -17.82 -9.62 13.42
N LYS A 9 -18.30 -8.47 12.88
CA LYS A 9 -17.64 -7.75 11.79
C LYS A 9 -16.22 -7.33 12.16
N ALA A 10 -16.01 -6.85 13.40
CA ALA A 10 -14.69 -6.47 13.88
C ALA A 10 -13.70 -7.66 13.90
N ARG A 11 -14.16 -8.86 14.29
CA ARG A 11 -13.32 -10.07 14.25
C ARG A 11 -12.96 -10.48 12.82
N GLU A 12 -13.93 -10.46 11.91
CA GLU A 12 -13.70 -10.72 10.47
C GLU A 12 -12.67 -9.75 9.88
N LEU A 13 -12.75 -8.45 10.23
CA LEU A 13 -11.80 -7.45 9.78
C LEU A 13 -10.41 -7.65 10.39
N LEU A 14 -10.31 -8.07 11.67
CA LEU A 14 -9.01 -8.39 12.28
C LEU A 14 -8.37 -9.60 11.61
N GLU A 15 -9.14 -10.63 11.28
CA GLU A 15 -8.67 -11.80 10.54
C GLU A 15 -8.22 -11.42 9.13
N LEU A 16 -8.96 -10.54 8.44
CA LEU A 16 -8.63 -10.05 7.11
C LEU A 16 -7.27 -9.32 7.06
N VAL A 17 -6.85 -8.70 8.17
CA VAL A 17 -5.55 -8.00 8.28
C VAL A 17 -4.51 -8.81 9.06
N ASP A 18 -4.65 -10.13 9.16
CA ASP A 18 -3.76 -11.06 9.87
C ASP A 18 -3.49 -10.68 11.33
N LEU A 19 -4.50 -10.23 12.03
CA LEU A 19 -4.44 -10.01 13.47
C LEU A 19 -5.24 -11.07 14.22
N PRO A 20 -4.74 -11.54 15.37
CA PRO A 20 -5.45 -12.55 16.16
C PRO A 20 -6.75 -11.99 16.74
N ALA A 21 -7.77 -12.83 16.90
CA ALA A 21 -9.10 -12.43 17.36
C ALA A 21 -9.10 -11.77 18.75
N ASP A 22 -8.11 -12.09 19.62
CA ASP A 22 -7.94 -11.47 20.95
C ASP A 22 -7.46 -10.00 20.86
N ALA A 23 -6.97 -9.57 19.68
CA ALA A 23 -6.63 -8.16 19.44
C ALA A 23 -7.79 -7.20 19.76
N ILE A 24 -9.03 -7.66 19.60
CA ILE A 24 -10.24 -6.85 19.91
C ILE A 24 -10.31 -6.36 21.36
N SER A 25 -9.64 -7.03 22.29
CA SER A 25 -9.62 -6.69 23.72
C SER A 25 -8.37 -5.93 24.15
N ARG A 26 -7.42 -5.70 23.24
CA ARG A 26 -6.15 -5.03 23.54
C ARG A 26 -6.24 -3.51 23.40
N TYR A 27 -5.42 -2.81 24.17
CA TYR A 27 -5.27 -1.36 24.09
C TYR A 27 -4.24 -0.95 23.03
N PRO A 28 -4.34 0.27 22.44
CA PRO A 28 -3.45 0.72 21.36
C PRO A 28 -1.96 0.65 21.69
N HIS A 29 -1.55 0.86 22.93
CA HIS A 29 -0.15 0.80 23.36
C HIS A 29 0.42 -0.62 23.41
N GLN A 30 -0.43 -1.65 23.32
CA GLN A 30 -0.03 -3.06 23.32
C GLN A 30 0.28 -3.59 21.89
N PHE A 31 0.17 -2.74 20.87
CA PHE A 31 0.42 -3.10 19.49
C PHE A 31 1.75 -2.51 18.97
N SER A 32 2.45 -3.29 18.14
CA SER A 32 3.59 -2.81 17.36
C SER A 32 3.17 -1.76 16.31
N GLY A 33 4.13 -1.05 15.70
CA GLY A 33 3.86 -0.12 14.60
C GLY A 33 3.09 -0.77 13.44
N GLY A 34 3.56 -1.91 12.97
CA GLY A 34 2.90 -2.66 11.89
C GLY A 34 1.51 -3.17 12.27
N GLN A 35 1.32 -3.63 13.51
CA GLN A 35 -0.01 -4.03 13.99
C GLN A 35 -0.99 -2.84 14.06
N ARG A 36 -0.53 -1.67 14.50
CA ARG A 36 -1.35 -0.44 14.47
C ARG A 36 -1.73 -0.06 13.04
N GLN A 37 -0.81 -0.22 12.08
CA GLN A 37 -1.10 0.01 10.67
C GLN A 37 -2.17 -0.95 10.13
N ARG A 38 -2.07 -2.24 10.44
CA ARG A 38 -3.08 -3.26 10.10
C ARG A 38 -4.45 -2.93 10.69
N ILE A 39 -4.51 -2.44 11.94
CA ILE A 39 -5.75 -1.95 12.57
C ILE A 39 -6.31 -0.73 11.81
N ALA A 40 -5.47 0.20 11.38
CA ALA A 40 -5.90 1.36 10.59
C ALA A 40 -6.53 0.94 9.26
N ILE A 41 -5.93 -0.04 8.57
CA ILE A 41 -6.49 -0.64 7.35
C ILE A 41 -7.83 -1.31 7.64
N ALA A 42 -7.92 -2.18 8.67
CA ALA A 42 -9.18 -2.83 9.07
C ALA A 42 -10.29 -1.82 9.35
N ARG A 43 -9.96 -0.71 10.01
CA ARG A 43 -10.91 0.36 10.30
C ARG A 43 -11.42 1.05 9.04
N ALA A 44 -10.57 1.29 8.06
CA ALA A 44 -10.97 1.88 6.78
C ALA A 44 -11.89 0.92 6.01
N LEU A 45 -11.58 -0.38 6.01
CA LEU A 45 -12.38 -1.42 5.36
C LEU A 45 -13.74 -1.66 6.04
N ALA A 46 -13.92 -1.25 7.29
CA ALA A 46 -15.20 -1.40 8.00
C ALA A 46 -16.37 -0.64 7.36
N LEU A 47 -16.07 0.30 6.48
CA LEU A 47 -17.05 1.10 5.71
C LEU A 47 -17.40 0.46 4.35
N ASP A 48 -16.89 -0.72 4.05
CA ASP A 48 -17.03 -1.43 2.77
C ASP A 48 -16.77 -0.49 1.56
N PRO A 49 -15.56 0.16 1.47
CA PRO A 49 -15.26 1.17 0.46
C PRO A 49 -14.99 0.55 -0.91
N ASP A 50 -15.33 1.28 -1.99
CA ASP A 50 -14.89 0.96 -3.35
C ASP A 50 -13.45 1.42 -3.61
N VAL A 51 -12.99 2.45 -2.89
CA VAL A 51 -11.65 3.02 -3.01
C VAL A 51 -11.02 3.17 -1.62
N LEU A 52 -9.81 2.62 -1.45
CA LEU A 52 -9.00 2.81 -0.26
C LEU A 52 -7.88 3.82 -0.55
N VAL A 53 -7.84 4.90 0.25
CA VAL A 53 -6.75 5.89 0.18
C VAL A 53 -5.73 5.59 1.25
N ALA A 54 -4.49 5.29 0.85
CA ALA A 54 -3.36 5.00 1.72
C ALA A 54 -2.32 6.13 1.61
N ASP A 55 -2.43 7.10 2.51
CA ASP A 55 -1.53 8.26 2.56
C ASP A 55 -0.36 7.97 3.51
N GLU A 56 0.86 7.87 2.94
CA GLU A 56 2.10 7.52 3.65
C GLU A 56 1.98 6.32 4.60
N ALA A 57 1.17 5.35 4.24
CA ALA A 57 0.75 4.24 5.09
C ALA A 57 1.89 3.36 5.63
N VAL A 58 3.09 3.43 5.04
CA VAL A 58 4.24 2.60 5.43
C VAL A 58 5.50 3.41 5.75
N SER A 59 5.45 4.74 5.70
CA SER A 59 6.63 5.62 5.82
C SER A 59 7.34 5.53 7.18
N ALA A 60 6.61 5.21 8.25
CA ALA A 60 7.13 5.11 9.62
C ALA A 60 7.49 3.67 10.04
N LEU A 61 7.46 2.71 9.11
CA LEU A 61 7.72 1.30 9.38
C LEU A 61 9.14 0.91 8.93
N ASP A 62 9.73 -0.07 9.62
CA ASP A 62 10.96 -0.70 9.14
C ASP A 62 10.71 -1.50 7.84
N VAL A 63 11.77 -1.73 7.06
CA VAL A 63 11.68 -2.31 5.71
C VAL A 63 10.96 -3.67 5.70
N SER A 64 11.17 -4.50 6.72
CA SER A 64 10.55 -5.83 6.76
C SER A 64 9.05 -5.77 7.05
N VAL A 65 8.64 -4.89 7.96
CA VAL A 65 7.23 -4.66 8.29
C VAL A 65 6.52 -3.94 7.15
N GLN A 66 7.22 -3.00 6.49
CA GLN A 66 6.72 -2.32 5.29
C GLN A 66 6.34 -3.32 4.19
N ALA A 67 7.24 -4.27 3.88
CA ALA A 67 6.96 -5.31 2.88
C ALA A 67 5.69 -6.12 3.21
N GLN A 68 5.53 -6.54 4.47
CA GLN A 68 4.35 -7.27 4.93
C GLN A 68 3.04 -6.46 4.81
N VAL A 69 3.09 -5.15 5.06
CA VAL A 69 1.90 -4.28 4.91
C VAL A 69 1.55 -4.06 3.45
N LEU A 70 2.55 -3.94 2.56
CA LEU A 70 2.32 -3.83 1.12
C LEU A 70 1.72 -5.12 0.54
N GLU A 71 2.23 -6.28 0.94
CA GLU A 71 1.68 -7.58 0.59
C GLU A 71 0.22 -7.73 1.02
N LEU A 72 -0.07 -7.36 2.28
CA LEU A 72 -1.43 -7.35 2.80
C LEU A 72 -2.38 -6.44 1.99
N LEU A 73 -1.94 -5.23 1.62
CA LEU A 73 -2.75 -4.31 0.81
C LEU A 73 -3.05 -4.87 -0.57
N ASP A 74 -2.07 -5.51 -1.22
CA ASP A 74 -2.24 -6.18 -2.50
C ASP A 74 -3.26 -7.35 -2.41
N GLU A 75 -3.15 -8.18 -1.37
CA GLU A 75 -4.11 -9.28 -1.13
C GLU A 75 -5.53 -8.76 -0.88
N ILE A 76 -5.68 -7.71 -0.08
CA ILE A 76 -6.97 -7.07 0.19
C ILE A 76 -7.58 -6.51 -1.08
N GLN A 77 -6.78 -5.79 -1.89
CA GLN A 77 -7.23 -5.24 -3.17
C GLN A 77 -7.79 -6.33 -4.09
N LYS A 78 -7.05 -7.43 -4.24
CA LYS A 78 -7.46 -8.58 -5.07
C LYS A 78 -8.71 -9.27 -4.52
N ARG A 79 -8.75 -9.51 -3.22
CA ARG A 79 -9.83 -10.23 -2.55
C ARG A 79 -11.15 -9.47 -2.55
N LEU A 80 -11.09 -8.15 -2.33
CA LEU A 80 -12.27 -7.30 -2.21
C LEU A 80 -12.63 -6.60 -3.53
N GLY A 81 -11.75 -6.59 -4.53
CA GLY A 81 -11.95 -5.90 -5.80
C GLY A 81 -12.01 -4.38 -5.68
N ILE A 82 -11.36 -3.80 -4.68
CA ILE A 82 -11.34 -2.36 -4.42
C ILE A 82 -10.21 -1.68 -5.18
N ALA A 83 -10.37 -0.39 -5.50
CA ALA A 83 -9.28 0.42 -6.00
C ALA A 83 -8.39 0.93 -4.84
N LEU A 84 -7.07 0.99 -5.06
CA LEU A 84 -6.12 1.51 -4.08
C LEU A 84 -5.47 2.79 -4.62
N LEU A 85 -5.68 3.92 -3.95
CA LEU A 85 -4.93 5.15 -4.18
C LEU A 85 -3.81 5.24 -3.13
N PHE A 86 -2.58 5.00 -3.56
CA PHE A 86 -1.41 4.99 -2.67
C PHE A 86 -0.60 6.28 -2.83
N ILE A 87 -0.43 7.04 -1.76
CA ILE A 87 0.35 8.28 -1.73
C ILE A 87 1.65 8.00 -0.98
N THR A 88 2.78 8.24 -1.63
CA THR A 88 4.11 8.02 -1.06
C THR A 88 5.14 8.95 -1.68
N HIS A 89 6.20 9.24 -0.93
CA HIS A 89 7.41 9.87 -1.43
C HIS A 89 8.52 8.83 -1.74
N ASP A 90 8.32 7.56 -1.40
CA ASP A 90 9.29 6.49 -1.71
C ASP A 90 8.94 5.82 -3.05
N LEU A 91 9.74 6.12 -4.08
CA LEU A 91 9.57 5.57 -5.42
C LEU A 91 9.70 4.04 -5.47
N ARG A 92 10.42 3.44 -4.51
CA ARG A 92 10.55 1.98 -4.41
C ARG A 92 9.23 1.35 -4.00
N VAL A 93 8.50 2.00 -3.10
CA VAL A 93 7.16 1.57 -2.69
C VAL A 93 6.20 1.69 -3.87
N ALA A 94 6.22 2.84 -4.57
CA ALA A 94 5.38 3.01 -5.75
C ALA A 94 5.66 1.94 -6.83
N ALA A 95 6.94 1.62 -7.09
CA ALA A 95 7.33 0.59 -8.04
C ALA A 95 6.84 -0.82 -7.65
N GLN A 96 6.67 -1.09 -6.35
CA GLN A 96 6.23 -2.41 -5.86
C GLN A 96 4.73 -2.64 -5.96
N ILE A 97 3.92 -1.62 -5.71
CA ILE A 97 2.48 -1.80 -5.51
C ILE A 97 1.62 -1.12 -6.59
N CYS A 98 2.14 -0.13 -7.32
CA CYS A 98 1.33 0.66 -8.25
C CYS A 98 1.41 0.10 -9.68
N ASP A 99 0.26 -0.04 -10.34
CA ASP A 99 0.15 -0.29 -11.78
C ASP A 99 0.41 1.01 -12.55
N ASP A 100 -0.19 2.11 -12.11
CA ASP A 100 -0.04 3.45 -12.66
C ASP A 100 0.48 4.42 -11.59
N VAL A 101 1.25 5.41 -12.02
CA VAL A 101 1.75 6.47 -11.14
C VAL A 101 1.38 7.85 -11.68
N ALA A 102 1.11 8.78 -10.76
CA ALA A 102 0.98 10.21 -11.05
C ALA A 102 1.99 10.99 -10.20
N VAL A 103 2.95 11.63 -10.86
CA VAL A 103 3.95 12.46 -10.21
C VAL A 103 3.40 13.86 -10.03
N MET A 104 3.40 14.36 -8.79
CA MET A 104 2.87 15.68 -8.45
C MET A 104 3.99 16.64 -8.06
N GLN A 105 3.90 17.88 -8.53
CA GLN A 105 4.76 19.00 -8.14
C GLN A 105 3.91 20.27 -7.95
N HIS A 106 4.07 20.93 -6.81
CA HIS A 106 3.33 22.17 -6.49
C HIS A 106 1.81 22.07 -6.70
N GLY A 107 1.22 20.92 -6.30
CA GLY A 107 -0.22 20.69 -6.41
C GLY A 107 -0.73 20.37 -7.83
N ARG A 108 0.17 20.12 -8.80
CA ARG A 108 -0.16 19.75 -10.18
C ARG A 108 0.43 18.41 -10.54
N ILE A 109 -0.29 17.60 -11.28
CA ILE A 109 0.25 16.40 -11.92
C ILE A 109 1.15 16.85 -13.06
N VAL A 110 2.43 16.51 -12.99
CA VAL A 110 3.43 16.85 -14.01
C VAL A 110 3.70 15.69 -14.96
N GLU A 111 3.52 14.45 -14.49
CA GLU A 111 3.67 13.25 -15.29
C GLU A 111 2.75 12.16 -14.75
N GLN A 112 2.18 11.34 -15.64
CA GLN A 112 1.36 10.18 -15.24
C GLN A 112 1.41 9.09 -16.31
N GLY A 113 1.26 7.85 -15.90
CA GLY A 113 1.21 6.69 -16.79
C GLY A 113 1.55 5.40 -16.06
N PRO A 114 1.71 4.29 -16.82
CA PRO A 114 2.14 3.02 -16.27
C PRO A 114 3.43 3.17 -15.44
N ALA A 115 3.45 2.60 -14.24
CA ALA A 115 4.57 2.73 -13.32
C ALA A 115 5.89 2.29 -13.96
N ALA A 116 5.86 1.19 -14.75
CA ALA A 116 7.02 0.71 -15.46
C ALA A 116 7.60 1.74 -16.45
N GLU A 117 6.76 2.52 -17.13
CA GLU A 117 7.20 3.53 -18.09
C GLU A 117 7.73 4.78 -17.39
N VAL A 118 6.93 5.34 -16.47
CA VAL A 118 7.27 6.60 -15.78
C VAL A 118 8.54 6.45 -14.95
N LEU A 119 8.75 5.27 -14.31
CA LEU A 119 9.91 5.04 -13.45
C LEU A 119 11.18 4.64 -14.22
N THR A 120 11.06 4.14 -15.46
CA THR A 120 12.23 3.76 -16.28
C THR A 120 12.57 4.78 -17.35
N HIS A 121 11.58 5.45 -17.92
CA HIS A 121 11.72 6.40 -19.04
C HIS A 121 11.00 7.72 -18.77
N PRO A 122 11.31 8.43 -17.66
CA PRO A 122 10.63 9.66 -17.29
C PRO A 122 10.81 10.75 -18.34
N GLN A 123 9.71 11.37 -18.74
CA GLN A 123 9.71 12.46 -19.75
C GLN A 123 9.93 13.81 -19.09
N GLN A 124 9.50 13.98 -17.84
CA GLN A 124 9.58 15.26 -17.14
C GLN A 124 10.89 15.41 -16.37
N ALA A 125 11.48 16.62 -16.40
CA ALA A 125 12.74 16.90 -15.71
C ALA A 125 12.61 16.70 -14.19
N TYR A 126 11.45 17.03 -13.62
CA TYR A 126 11.18 16.83 -12.19
C TYR A 126 11.17 15.35 -11.82
N THR A 127 10.50 14.50 -12.60
CA THR A 127 10.46 13.05 -12.37
C THR A 127 11.87 12.46 -12.41
N ARG A 128 12.68 12.89 -13.40
CA ARG A 128 14.10 12.49 -13.48
C ARG A 128 14.87 12.87 -12.22
N SER A 129 14.68 14.11 -11.76
CA SER A 129 15.39 14.56 -10.55
C SER A 129 14.98 13.79 -9.29
N LEU A 130 13.72 13.36 -9.18
CA LEU A 130 13.27 12.50 -8.08
C LEU A 130 13.92 11.12 -8.14
N LEU A 131 14.00 10.51 -9.32
CA LEU A 131 14.63 9.20 -9.51
C LEU A 131 16.14 9.27 -9.25
N ASP A 132 16.82 10.34 -9.69
CA ASP A 132 18.24 10.55 -9.43
C ASP A 132 18.56 10.76 -7.94
N ALA A 133 17.62 11.36 -7.20
CA ALA A 133 17.75 11.61 -5.76
C ALA A 133 17.35 10.40 -4.90
N ALA A 134 16.67 9.39 -5.48
CA ALA A 134 16.24 8.22 -4.74
C ALA A 134 17.44 7.44 -4.18
N PRO A 135 17.43 7.05 -2.90
CA PRO A 135 18.53 6.29 -2.30
C PRO A 135 18.62 4.91 -2.97
N GLY A 136 19.85 4.54 -3.37
CA GLY A 136 20.12 3.26 -4.03
C GLY A 136 20.31 3.39 -5.54
N ARG A 137 21.25 4.23 -6.00
CA ARG A 137 21.71 4.25 -7.40
C ARG A 137 22.02 2.83 -7.89
N GLY A 138 21.25 2.35 -8.87
CA GLY A 138 21.37 0.99 -9.40
C GLY A 138 20.12 0.12 -9.19
N TRP A 139 19.03 0.68 -8.72
CA TRP A 139 17.74 0.00 -8.70
C TRP A 139 17.29 -0.25 -10.15
N ASP A 140 17.14 -1.53 -10.46
CA ASP A 140 16.60 -1.94 -11.74
C ASP A 140 15.06 -1.89 -11.69
N PHE A 141 14.51 -0.70 -11.87
CA PHE A 141 13.07 -0.49 -11.95
C PHE A 141 12.42 -1.30 -13.08
N ALA A 142 13.18 -1.69 -14.12
CA ALA A 142 12.69 -2.50 -15.23
C ALA A 142 12.38 -3.94 -14.78
N ASN A 143 13.07 -4.46 -13.76
CA ASN A 143 12.82 -5.78 -13.17
C ASN A 143 11.98 -5.71 -11.89
N PHE A 144 11.58 -4.53 -11.46
CA PHE A 144 10.65 -4.35 -10.35
C PHE A 144 9.25 -4.74 -10.85
N ARG A 145 8.83 -5.94 -10.54
CA ARG A 145 7.46 -6.37 -10.83
C ARG A 145 6.57 -5.93 -9.68
N PRO A 146 5.41 -5.29 -9.96
CA PRO A 146 4.35 -5.13 -8.98
C PRO A 146 4.05 -6.51 -8.38
N VAL A 147 3.73 -6.57 -7.08
CA VAL A 147 3.39 -7.83 -6.38
C VAL A 147 2.27 -8.57 -7.13
N ALA A 148 1.36 -7.84 -7.81
CA ALA A 148 0.31 -8.36 -8.67
C ALA A 148 0.78 -9.17 -9.89
N ALA A 149 1.96 -8.90 -10.44
CA ALA A 149 2.44 -9.57 -11.65
C ALA A 149 3.07 -10.95 -11.37
N SER A 150 3.41 -11.25 -10.13
CA SER A 150 4.03 -12.53 -9.73
C SER A 150 3.05 -13.73 -9.79
N ALA A 151 1.73 -13.49 -9.71
CA ALA A 151 0.72 -14.56 -9.71
C ALA A 151 0.27 -15.03 -11.11
N ALA A 152 0.62 -14.29 -12.18
CA ALA A 152 0.19 -14.60 -13.55
C ALA A 152 1.20 -15.40 -14.39
N ALA A 153 2.36 -15.76 -13.85
CA ALA A 153 3.47 -16.39 -14.60
C ALA A 153 3.59 -17.90 -14.36
N THR A 154 2.52 -18.59 -13.95
CA THR A 154 2.53 -20.06 -13.89
C THR A 154 1.21 -20.62 -14.43
N VAL A 155 1.12 -20.73 -15.74
CA VAL A 155 0.32 -21.73 -16.47
C VAL A 155 1.18 -22.25 -17.63
#